data_e5bc0df0c96023a8b4619aecb518d38d
#
_entry.id   e5bc0df0c96023a8b4619aecb518d38d
#
_cell.length_a   1.000
_cell.length_b   1.000
_cell.length_c   1.000
_cell.angle_alpha   90.00
_cell.angle_beta   90.00
_cell.angle_gamma   90.00
#
_symmetry.space_group_name_H-M   'P 1'
#
loop_
_entity.id
_entity.type
_entity.pdbx_description
1 polymer ?
#
loop_
_entity_poly.entity_id
_entity_poly.type
_entity_poly.pdbx_seq_one_letter_code
_entity_poly.pdbx_strand_id
1 'polypeptide(L)'
;VTIEASTVKGVFWGTRTLLQMIHNQPFGLMKGKALDYPQYAHRGLMIDVARKFFTMDYLQDYVKILSFYKMNELQIHLNDNGFVEFFDNDWNKTYAAFRLESDRFPGLTSKDGSYTKEEFRNFQQMAARYGINIIPEIDVPAHSLAFTHYNPILAADKKEYGMDHLDLYKKEVYDFLDTLFDEYLSGDHPVFV
;
A
#
# COMPACT_ATOMS: atom_id res chain seq x y z
N VAL A 1 15.70 -17.29 28.43
CA VAL A 1 14.33 -17.03 27.96
C VAL A 1 13.97 -18.11 26.95
N THR A 2 12.78 -18.70 27.08
CA THR A 2 12.24 -19.68 26.13
C THR A 2 10.98 -19.08 25.50
N ILE A 3 10.81 -19.23 24.19
CA ILE A 3 9.62 -18.83 23.44
C ILE A 3 9.07 -20.11 22.77
N GLU A 4 7.82 -20.44 23.04
CA GLU A 4 7.14 -21.60 22.49
C GLU A 4 5.88 -21.15 21.75
N ALA A 5 5.63 -21.67 20.56
CA ALA A 5 4.41 -21.43 19.80
C ALA A 5 4.12 -22.59 18.83
N SER A 6 2.89 -22.70 18.36
CA SER A 6 2.47 -23.73 17.39
C SER A 6 2.96 -23.47 15.96
N THR A 7 3.44 -22.26 15.66
CA THR A 7 3.90 -21.86 14.32
C THR A 7 5.16 -21.00 14.39
N VAL A 8 5.95 -20.99 13.32
CA VAL A 8 7.12 -20.10 13.17
C VAL A 8 6.71 -18.63 13.33
N LYS A 9 5.56 -18.24 12.76
CA LYS A 9 5.01 -16.88 12.90
C LYS A 9 4.66 -16.56 14.36
N GLY A 10 4.17 -17.54 15.13
CA GLY A 10 3.92 -17.39 16.56
C GLY A 10 5.22 -17.17 17.35
N VAL A 11 6.28 -17.92 17.04
CA VAL A 11 7.61 -17.69 17.64
C VAL A 11 8.11 -16.29 17.33
N PHE A 12 7.97 -15.85 16.07
CA PHE A 12 8.33 -14.48 15.68
C PHE A 12 7.60 -13.43 16.52
N TRP A 13 6.28 -13.55 16.71
CA TRP A 13 5.50 -12.63 17.55
C TRP A 13 5.91 -12.69 19.02
N GLY A 14 6.29 -13.84 19.52
CA GLY A 14 6.89 -13.99 20.86
C GLY A 14 8.18 -13.19 21.01
N THR A 15 9.01 -13.09 19.96
CA THR A 15 10.19 -12.21 19.99
C THR A 15 9.82 -10.73 20.09
N ARG A 16 8.69 -10.32 19.50
CA ARG A 16 8.20 -8.91 19.63
C ARG A 16 7.72 -8.62 21.05
N THR A 17 7.05 -9.58 21.70
CA THR A 17 6.72 -9.51 23.13
C THR A 17 7.97 -9.29 23.96
N LEU A 18 8.99 -10.12 23.75
CA LEU A 18 10.26 -10.00 24.48
C LEU A 18 10.92 -8.63 24.27
N LEU A 19 10.95 -8.13 23.02
CA LEU A 19 11.50 -6.81 22.71
C LEU A 19 10.75 -5.68 23.44
N GLN A 20 9.41 -5.74 23.48
CA GLN A 20 8.60 -4.76 24.20
C GLN A 20 8.86 -4.82 25.73
N MET A 21 9.01 -6.04 26.28
CA MET A 21 9.34 -6.20 27.70
C MET A 21 10.72 -5.60 28.02
N ILE A 22 11.73 -5.85 27.18
CA ILE A 22 13.08 -5.29 27.35
C ILE A 22 13.04 -3.76 27.23
N HIS A 23 12.31 -3.22 26.26
CA HIS A 23 12.17 -1.78 26.07
C HIS A 23 11.56 -1.08 27.29
N ASN A 24 10.56 -1.70 27.90
CA ASN A 24 9.85 -1.14 29.03
C ASN A 24 10.52 -1.41 30.40
N GLN A 25 11.47 -2.32 30.45
CA GLN A 25 12.16 -2.73 31.71
C GLN A 25 13.69 -2.71 31.52
N PRO A 26 14.32 -1.52 31.49
CA PRO A 26 15.76 -1.38 31.18
C PRO A 26 16.68 -2.01 32.23
N PHE A 27 16.17 -2.30 33.42
CA PHE A 27 16.95 -2.90 34.52
C PHE A 27 16.86 -4.42 34.58
N GLY A 28 16.24 -5.06 33.59
CA GLY A 28 16.14 -6.50 33.47
C GLY A 28 14.71 -7.03 33.47
N LEU A 29 14.56 -8.26 32.98
CA LEU A 29 13.24 -8.90 32.89
C LEU A 29 12.86 -9.56 34.21
N MET A 30 11.64 -9.39 34.64
CA MET A 30 11.07 -10.13 35.76
C MET A 30 10.94 -11.61 35.40
N LYS A 31 11.24 -12.48 36.34
CA LYS A 31 11.03 -13.92 36.20
C LYS A 31 9.51 -14.23 36.22
N GLY A 32 9.04 -14.94 35.20
CA GLY A 32 7.62 -15.29 35.11
C GLY A 32 7.28 -16.04 33.81
N LYS A 33 5.99 -16.18 33.56
CA LYS A 33 5.43 -16.73 32.31
C LYS A 33 4.48 -15.70 31.73
N ALA A 34 4.51 -15.54 30.41
CA ALA A 34 3.57 -14.73 29.64
C ALA A 34 2.88 -15.62 28.61
N LEU A 35 1.56 -15.51 28.52
CA LEU A 35 0.75 -16.09 27.45
C LEU A 35 0.27 -14.95 26.58
N ASP A 36 0.56 -15.03 25.28
CA ASP A 36 0.29 -13.97 24.33
C ASP A 36 -0.38 -14.54 23.08
N TYR A 37 -1.50 -13.96 22.69
CA TYR A 37 -2.25 -14.33 21.49
C TYR A 37 -3.03 -13.13 20.94
N PRO A 38 -3.22 -13.06 19.62
CA PRO A 38 -3.97 -11.96 19.00
C PRO A 38 -5.47 -12.12 19.28
N GLN A 39 -6.13 -11.03 19.68
CA GLN A 39 -7.61 -10.97 19.74
C GLN A 39 -8.23 -10.80 18.35
N TYR A 40 -7.53 -10.15 17.42
CA TYR A 40 -7.97 -9.90 16.06
C TYR A 40 -7.01 -10.53 15.06
N ALA A 41 -7.56 -11.21 14.07
CA ALA A 41 -6.76 -11.83 13.00
C ALA A 41 -6.07 -10.76 12.13
N HIS A 42 -6.81 -9.70 11.79
CA HIS A 42 -6.34 -8.58 10.97
C HIS A 42 -6.00 -7.39 11.87
N ARG A 43 -4.76 -6.93 11.81
CA ARG A 43 -4.23 -5.81 12.58
C ARG A 43 -3.37 -4.98 11.64
N GLY A 44 -4.01 -4.05 10.95
CA GLY A 44 -3.39 -3.31 9.86
C GLY A 44 -3.59 -1.82 9.96
N LEU A 45 -2.87 -1.12 9.13
CA LEU A 45 -3.04 0.28 8.81
C LEU A 45 -3.03 0.47 7.30
N MET A 46 -3.60 1.57 6.83
CA MET A 46 -3.46 2.04 5.46
C MET A 46 -2.65 3.33 5.45
N ILE A 47 -1.81 3.48 4.44
CA ILE A 47 -1.08 4.72 4.18
C ILE A 47 -1.37 5.20 2.75
N ASP A 48 -1.77 6.46 2.64
CA ASP A 48 -1.98 7.14 1.37
C ASP A 48 -0.63 7.70 0.88
N VAL A 49 -0.03 6.99 -0.05
CA VAL A 49 1.22 7.40 -0.71
C VAL A 49 0.95 8.20 -1.98
N ALA A 50 -0.31 8.24 -2.43
CA ALA A 50 -0.71 8.94 -3.63
C ALA A 50 -0.77 10.45 -3.41
N ARG A 51 -1.60 10.94 -2.49
CA ARG A 51 -1.71 12.38 -2.20
C ARG A 51 -0.44 12.97 -1.63
N LYS A 52 0.35 12.14 -0.93
CA LYS A 52 1.68 12.52 -0.45
C LYS A 52 2.66 11.38 -0.69
N PHE A 53 3.69 11.66 -1.48
CA PHE A 53 4.77 10.67 -1.68
C PHE A 53 5.57 10.44 -0.40
N PHE A 54 5.80 9.18 -0.08
CA PHE A 54 6.72 8.73 0.97
C PHE A 54 7.83 7.90 0.33
N THR A 55 9.06 8.12 0.77
CA THR A 55 10.21 7.35 0.26
C THR A 55 10.11 5.87 0.66
N MET A 56 10.76 5.00 -0.11
CA MET A 56 10.80 3.57 0.21
C MET A 56 11.42 3.31 1.58
N ASP A 57 12.46 4.07 1.97
CA ASP A 57 13.08 3.97 3.28
C ASP A 57 12.09 4.28 4.41
N TYR A 58 11.24 5.31 4.23
CA TYR A 58 10.19 5.63 5.20
C TYR A 58 9.20 4.47 5.35
N LEU A 59 8.76 3.87 4.25
CA LEU A 59 7.83 2.74 4.29
C LEU A 59 8.46 1.50 4.96
N GLN A 60 9.74 1.25 4.72
CA GLN A 60 10.47 0.17 5.36
C GLN A 60 10.61 0.38 6.87
N ASP A 61 10.88 1.60 7.31
CA ASP A 61 10.91 1.92 8.75
C ASP A 61 9.53 1.81 9.37
N TYR A 62 8.48 2.20 8.64
CA TYR A 62 7.10 2.04 9.08
C TYR A 62 6.73 0.57 9.29
N VAL A 63 7.16 -0.33 8.39
CA VAL A 63 7.00 -1.79 8.55
C VAL A 63 7.66 -2.29 9.84
N LYS A 64 8.87 -1.81 10.17
CA LYS A 64 9.57 -2.22 11.41
C LYS A 64 8.80 -1.77 12.65
N ILE A 65 8.25 -0.55 12.64
CA ILE A 65 7.41 -0.01 13.72
C ILE A 65 6.14 -0.86 13.87
N LEU A 66 5.43 -1.13 12.78
CA LEU A 66 4.24 -1.97 12.78
C LEU A 66 4.52 -3.37 13.34
N SER A 67 5.64 -3.96 12.93
CA SER A 67 6.09 -5.27 13.42
C SER A 67 6.36 -5.23 14.93
N PHE A 68 6.96 -4.17 15.45
CA PHE A 68 7.17 -4.02 16.90
C PHE A 68 5.85 -4.03 17.68
N TYR A 69 4.80 -3.39 17.13
CA TYR A 69 3.45 -3.37 17.71
C TYR A 69 2.60 -4.58 17.32
N LYS A 70 3.19 -5.61 16.68
CA LYS A 70 2.50 -6.85 16.26
C LYS A 70 1.33 -6.64 15.31
N MET A 71 1.37 -5.57 14.53
CA MET A 71 0.51 -5.45 13.34
C MET A 71 0.94 -6.50 12.32
N ASN A 72 0.05 -6.86 11.40
CA ASN A 72 0.33 -7.90 10.39
C ASN A 72 -0.03 -7.51 8.97
N GLU A 73 -0.58 -6.33 8.76
CA GLU A 73 -0.98 -5.83 7.44
C GLU A 73 -0.64 -4.34 7.30
N LEU A 74 -0.21 -3.96 6.11
CA LEU A 74 -0.04 -2.57 5.70
C LEU A 74 -0.59 -2.41 4.28
N GLN A 75 -1.67 -1.66 4.15
CA GLN A 75 -2.29 -1.32 2.88
C GLN A 75 -1.62 -0.07 2.32
N ILE A 76 -1.22 -0.12 1.05
CA ILE A 76 -0.57 0.97 0.33
C ILE A 76 -1.52 1.49 -0.73
N HIS A 77 -2.07 2.68 -0.52
CA HIS A 77 -2.99 3.36 -1.42
C HIS A 77 -2.19 4.09 -2.51
N LEU A 78 -2.13 3.48 -3.71
CA LEU A 78 -1.16 3.84 -4.77
C LEU A 78 -1.63 4.95 -5.70
N ASN A 79 -2.94 5.20 -5.81
CA ASN A 79 -3.48 6.27 -6.65
C ASN A 79 -4.57 7.07 -5.96
N ASP A 80 -4.54 8.36 -6.17
CA ASP A 80 -5.57 9.29 -5.71
C ASP A 80 -5.37 10.68 -6.30
N ASN A 81 -6.24 11.62 -5.92
CA ASN A 81 -6.21 13.01 -6.35
C ASN A 81 -6.49 13.98 -5.19
N GLY A 82 -6.15 15.23 -5.41
CA GLY A 82 -6.50 16.33 -4.54
C GLY A 82 -8.00 16.66 -4.62
N PHE A 83 -8.48 17.47 -3.69
CA PHE A 83 -9.83 18.01 -3.72
C PHE A 83 -9.88 19.18 -4.71
N VAL A 84 -10.76 19.08 -5.71
CA VAL A 84 -10.85 20.01 -6.83
C VAL A 84 -11.04 21.46 -6.39
N GLU A 85 -11.68 21.68 -5.24
CA GLU A 85 -11.92 23.01 -4.65
C GLU A 85 -10.62 23.78 -4.34
N PHE A 86 -9.53 23.07 -4.05
CA PHE A 86 -8.21 23.67 -3.81
C PHE A 86 -7.45 23.98 -5.10
N PHE A 87 -8.03 23.64 -6.26
CA PHE A 87 -7.44 23.82 -7.59
C PHE A 87 -8.36 24.65 -8.51
N ASP A 88 -8.95 25.70 -8.02
CA ASP A 88 -9.87 26.60 -8.74
C ASP A 88 -11.13 25.89 -9.29
N ASN A 89 -11.56 24.79 -8.71
CA ASN A 89 -12.59 23.88 -9.23
C ASN A 89 -12.32 23.40 -10.67
N ASP A 90 -11.04 23.23 -11.01
CA ASP A 90 -10.57 22.79 -12.33
C ASP A 90 -9.88 21.41 -12.21
N TRP A 91 -10.55 20.38 -12.70
CA TRP A 91 -10.01 19.01 -12.70
C TRP A 91 -8.69 18.90 -13.47
N ASN A 92 -8.45 19.71 -14.51
CA ASN A 92 -7.20 19.66 -15.27
C ASN A 92 -6.02 20.24 -14.47
N LYS A 93 -6.29 21.07 -13.46
CA LYS A 93 -5.28 21.60 -12.54
C LYS A 93 -5.14 20.76 -11.28
N THR A 94 -6.15 19.94 -10.97
CA THR A 94 -6.19 19.15 -9.74
C THR A 94 -5.04 18.15 -9.73
N TYR A 95 -4.31 18.13 -8.63
CA TYR A 95 -3.24 17.17 -8.42
C TYR A 95 -3.78 15.75 -8.50
N ALA A 96 -3.04 14.87 -9.17
CA ALA A 96 -3.34 13.44 -9.26
C ALA A 96 -2.05 12.63 -9.31
N ALA A 97 -2.07 11.47 -8.70
CA ALA A 97 -0.91 10.61 -8.66
C ALA A 97 -1.26 9.12 -8.82
N PHE A 98 -0.35 8.42 -9.50
CA PHE A 98 -0.23 6.97 -9.49
C PHE A 98 1.24 6.62 -9.21
N ARG A 99 1.51 5.87 -8.14
CA ARG A 99 2.85 5.74 -7.55
C ARG A 99 3.66 4.55 -8.01
N LEU A 100 3.10 3.65 -8.81
CA LEU A 100 3.82 2.47 -9.26
C LEU A 100 4.26 2.61 -10.71
N GLU A 101 5.50 2.19 -11.00
CA GLU A 101 6.04 2.15 -12.36
C GLU A 101 5.18 1.27 -13.28
N SER A 102 4.90 1.77 -14.49
CA SER A 102 4.20 1.03 -15.54
C SER A 102 4.96 1.10 -16.86
N ASP A 103 5.25 -0.05 -17.43
CA ASP A 103 5.83 -0.18 -18.78
C ASP A 103 4.73 -0.21 -19.85
N ARG A 104 3.54 -0.71 -19.49
CA ARG A 104 2.40 -0.78 -20.42
C ARG A 104 1.79 0.59 -20.68
N PHE A 105 1.91 1.51 -19.71
CA PHE A 105 1.39 2.87 -19.80
C PHE A 105 2.47 3.92 -19.54
N PRO A 106 3.42 4.11 -20.50
CA PRO A 106 4.50 5.09 -20.35
C PRO A 106 3.97 6.50 -20.09
N GLY A 107 4.38 7.12 -18.99
CA GLY A 107 3.94 8.46 -18.60
C GLY A 107 2.74 8.49 -17.64
N LEU A 108 2.14 7.35 -17.30
CA LEU A 108 1.11 7.25 -16.27
C LEU A 108 1.68 7.50 -14.87
N THR A 109 2.86 6.94 -14.60
CA THR A 109 3.53 7.04 -13.30
C THR A 109 3.88 8.47 -12.95
N SER A 110 3.63 8.85 -11.70
CA SER A 110 3.86 10.22 -11.19
C SER A 110 5.33 10.60 -11.20
N LYS A 111 5.64 11.84 -11.62
CA LYS A 111 7.01 12.36 -11.76
C LYS A 111 7.57 12.96 -10.47
N ASP A 112 6.71 13.33 -9.53
CA ASP A 112 7.08 13.93 -8.24
C ASP A 112 7.49 12.89 -7.18
N GLY A 113 7.44 11.62 -7.54
CA GLY A 113 7.85 10.47 -6.75
C GLY A 113 7.06 9.21 -7.10
N SER A 114 7.72 8.09 -7.17
CA SER A 114 7.13 6.79 -7.51
C SER A 114 8.03 5.66 -7.03
N TYR A 115 7.52 4.45 -7.11
CA TYR A 115 8.25 3.21 -6.80
C TYR A 115 8.46 2.43 -8.08
N THR A 116 9.66 1.92 -8.29
CA THR A 116 9.91 0.95 -9.35
C THR A 116 9.24 -0.39 -9.00
N LYS A 117 8.98 -1.21 -10.00
CA LYS A 117 8.44 -2.56 -9.79
C LYS A 117 9.37 -3.40 -8.91
N GLU A 118 10.68 -3.25 -9.07
CA GLU A 118 11.67 -3.96 -8.28
C GLU A 118 11.68 -3.49 -6.83
N GLU A 119 11.69 -2.18 -6.58
CA GLU A 119 11.61 -1.63 -5.22
C GLU A 119 10.36 -2.11 -4.49
N PHE A 120 9.20 -2.09 -5.16
CA PHE A 120 7.95 -2.52 -4.54
C PHE A 120 7.94 -4.02 -4.24
N ARG A 121 8.48 -4.85 -5.14
CA ARG A 121 8.65 -6.30 -4.92
C ARG A 121 9.57 -6.58 -3.73
N ASN A 122 10.73 -5.91 -3.67
CA ASN A 122 11.69 -6.04 -2.58
C ASN A 122 11.10 -5.56 -1.24
N PHE A 123 10.27 -4.53 -1.27
CA PHE A 123 9.53 -4.03 -0.10
C PHE A 123 8.57 -5.08 0.45
N GLN A 124 7.77 -5.73 -0.39
CA GLN A 124 6.88 -6.82 0.04
C GLN A 124 7.65 -7.97 0.68
N GLN A 125 8.76 -8.39 0.06
CA GLN A 125 9.62 -9.45 0.61
C GLN A 125 10.26 -9.06 1.94
N MET A 126 10.69 -7.82 2.07
CA MET A 126 11.22 -7.28 3.33
C MET A 126 10.13 -7.28 4.40
N ALA A 127 8.94 -6.75 4.10
CA ALA A 127 7.82 -6.69 5.02
C ALA A 127 7.40 -8.08 5.52
N ALA A 128 7.39 -9.08 4.64
CA ALA A 128 7.08 -10.47 5.01
C ALA A 128 8.04 -11.02 6.09
N ARG A 129 9.34 -10.66 6.03
CA ARG A 129 10.32 -11.04 7.07
C ARG A 129 10.04 -10.40 8.43
N TYR A 130 9.33 -9.27 8.43
CA TYR A 130 8.86 -8.58 9.64
C TYR A 130 7.44 -8.99 10.05
N GLY A 131 6.86 -10.01 9.40
CA GLY A 131 5.53 -10.53 9.68
C GLY A 131 4.39 -9.66 9.13
N ILE A 132 4.70 -8.65 8.32
CA ILE A 132 3.74 -7.73 7.72
C ILE A 132 3.42 -8.18 6.29
N ASN A 133 2.13 -8.29 5.99
CA ASN A 133 1.63 -8.46 4.64
C ASN A 133 1.37 -7.07 4.02
N ILE A 134 1.94 -6.80 2.85
CA ILE A 134 1.65 -5.58 2.10
C ILE A 134 0.44 -5.83 1.21
N ILE A 135 -0.55 -4.96 1.32
CA ILE A 135 -1.75 -4.98 0.49
C ILE A 135 -1.66 -3.78 -0.47
N PRO A 136 -1.24 -3.99 -1.72
CA PRO A 136 -1.27 -2.92 -2.72
C PRO A 136 -2.72 -2.60 -3.07
N GLU A 137 -3.05 -1.32 -3.12
CA GLU A 137 -4.37 -0.84 -3.50
C GLU A 137 -4.27 0.05 -4.74
N ILE A 138 -5.04 -0.31 -5.76
CA ILE A 138 -5.35 0.53 -6.91
C ILE A 138 -6.83 0.84 -6.83
N ASP A 139 -7.16 2.07 -6.47
CA ASP A 139 -8.54 2.48 -6.18
C ASP A 139 -9.26 2.90 -7.45
N VAL A 140 -10.40 2.26 -7.70
CA VAL A 140 -11.28 2.47 -8.85
C VAL A 140 -12.74 2.18 -8.46
N PRO A 141 -13.74 2.81 -9.07
CA PRO A 141 -13.69 3.74 -10.20
C PRO A 141 -13.45 5.20 -9.81
N ALA A 142 -13.63 5.58 -8.55
CA ALA A 142 -13.29 6.90 -8.01
C ALA A 142 -11.77 7.00 -7.75
N HIS A 143 -11.31 8.16 -7.29
CA HIS A 143 -9.89 8.41 -7.00
C HIS A 143 -8.95 8.13 -8.19
N SER A 144 -9.51 8.21 -9.41
CA SER A 144 -8.89 7.75 -10.66
C SER A 144 -8.42 8.89 -11.57
N LEU A 145 -8.25 10.10 -11.03
CA LEU A 145 -7.89 11.28 -11.84
C LEU A 145 -6.55 11.11 -12.57
N ALA A 146 -5.59 10.37 -11.99
CA ALA A 146 -4.33 10.07 -12.66
C ALA A 146 -4.56 9.26 -13.95
N PHE A 147 -5.52 8.32 -13.94
CA PHE A 147 -5.89 7.51 -15.10
C PHE A 147 -6.65 8.31 -16.15
N THR A 148 -7.56 9.18 -15.72
CA THR A 148 -8.34 10.01 -16.64
C THR A 148 -7.54 11.21 -17.20
N HIS A 149 -6.54 11.70 -16.46
CA HIS A 149 -5.56 12.64 -17.02
C HIS A 149 -4.69 11.98 -18.09
N TYR A 150 -4.30 10.73 -17.86
CA TYR A 150 -3.52 9.94 -18.82
C TYR A 150 -4.33 9.65 -20.09
N ASN A 151 -5.58 9.23 -19.92
CA ASN A 151 -6.50 8.95 -21.03
C ASN A 151 -7.92 9.48 -20.72
N PRO A 152 -8.27 10.68 -21.20
CA PRO A 152 -9.57 11.32 -20.92
C PRO A 152 -10.80 10.52 -21.40
N ILE A 153 -10.64 9.55 -22.31
CA ILE A 153 -11.73 8.67 -22.75
C ILE A 153 -12.27 7.84 -21.59
N LEU A 154 -11.44 7.54 -20.59
CA LEU A 154 -11.82 6.71 -19.43
C LEU A 154 -12.78 7.44 -18.47
N ALA A 155 -12.83 8.79 -18.53
CA ALA A 155 -13.60 9.59 -17.58
C ALA A 155 -15.12 9.37 -17.73
N ALA A 156 -15.81 9.36 -16.59
CA ALA A 156 -17.27 9.34 -16.54
C ALA A 156 -17.91 10.61 -17.11
N ASP A 157 -19.20 10.53 -17.46
CA ASP A 157 -19.93 11.70 -17.93
C ASP A 157 -20.04 12.74 -16.81
N LYS A 158 -19.60 13.98 -17.13
CA LYS A 158 -19.40 15.09 -16.20
C LYS A 158 -20.66 15.63 -15.53
N LYS A 159 -21.85 15.13 -15.84
CA LYS A 159 -23.10 15.65 -15.25
C LYS A 159 -23.33 15.16 -13.82
N GLU A 160 -22.85 13.98 -13.49
CA GLU A 160 -23.11 13.33 -12.20
C GLU A 160 -21.84 13.08 -11.39
N TYR A 161 -20.69 12.94 -12.07
CA TYR A 161 -19.40 12.59 -11.46
C TYR A 161 -18.31 13.54 -11.91
N GLY A 162 -17.28 13.69 -11.07
CA GLY A 162 -16.07 14.42 -11.43
C GLY A 162 -15.21 13.65 -12.45
N MET A 163 -14.23 14.33 -13.01
CA MET A 163 -13.26 13.71 -13.92
C MET A 163 -12.40 12.63 -13.22
N ASP A 164 -12.42 12.59 -11.91
CA ASP A 164 -11.74 11.59 -11.06
C ASP A 164 -12.45 10.22 -11.01
N HIS A 165 -13.52 10.03 -11.79
CA HIS A 165 -14.25 8.78 -11.88
C HIS A 165 -14.08 8.12 -13.25
N LEU A 166 -13.85 6.81 -13.27
CA LEU A 166 -13.90 5.99 -14.49
C LEU A 166 -15.36 5.69 -14.88
N ASP A 167 -15.62 5.71 -16.18
CA ASP A 167 -16.94 5.36 -16.74
C ASP A 167 -17.09 3.85 -16.91
N LEU A 168 -17.76 3.21 -15.96
CA LEU A 168 -17.96 1.76 -15.97
C LEU A 168 -18.87 1.25 -17.11
N TYR A 169 -19.48 2.14 -17.92
CA TYR A 169 -20.21 1.75 -19.12
C TYR A 169 -19.34 1.66 -20.37
N LYS A 170 -18.05 2.10 -20.28
CA LYS A 170 -17.12 2.07 -21.40
C LYS A 170 -16.23 0.82 -21.38
N LYS A 171 -16.16 0.15 -22.52
CA LYS A 171 -15.27 -1.01 -22.68
C LYS A 171 -13.80 -0.64 -22.48
N GLU A 172 -13.41 0.56 -22.88
CA GLU A 172 -12.06 1.11 -22.79
C GLU A 172 -11.56 1.14 -21.33
N VAL A 173 -12.45 1.30 -20.35
CA VAL A 173 -12.10 1.26 -18.93
C VAL A 173 -11.67 -0.16 -18.54
N TYR A 174 -12.42 -1.16 -18.96
CA TYR A 174 -12.08 -2.56 -18.65
C TYR A 174 -10.79 -3.00 -19.36
N ASP A 175 -10.61 -2.64 -20.65
CA ASP A 175 -9.39 -2.92 -21.39
C ASP A 175 -8.16 -2.27 -20.73
N PHE A 176 -8.32 -1.03 -20.22
CA PHE A 176 -7.27 -0.35 -19.48
C PHE A 176 -6.95 -1.06 -18.16
N LEU A 177 -7.97 -1.38 -17.36
CA LEU A 177 -7.79 -2.04 -16.07
C LEU A 177 -7.22 -3.44 -16.22
N ASP A 178 -7.73 -4.23 -17.16
CA ASP A 178 -7.22 -5.58 -17.44
C ASP A 178 -5.73 -5.53 -17.81
N THR A 179 -5.33 -4.57 -18.65
CA THR A 179 -3.93 -4.39 -19.05
C THR A 179 -3.07 -3.95 -17.86
N LEU A 180 -3.58 -3.04 -17.01
CA LEU A 180 -2.87 -2.55 -15.83
C LEU A 180 -2.67 -3.65 -14.79
N PHE A 181 -3.72 -4.41 -14.49
CA PHE A 181 -3.64 -5.51 -13.53
C PHE A 181 -2.81 -6.68 -14.07
N ASP A 182 -2.93 -7.01 -15.36
CA ASP A 182 -2.09 -8.03 -15.98
C ASP A 182 -0.60 -7.70 -15.83
N GLU A 183 -0.22 -6.44 -15.96
CA GLU A 183 1.16 -6.00 -15.78
C GLU A 183 1.73 -6.32 -14.39
N TYR A 184 0.92 -6.25 -13.34
CA TYR A 184 1.38 -6.42 -11.95
C TYR A 184 1.14 -7.82 -11.39
N LEU A 185 0.20 -8.57 -11.95
CA LEU A 185 -0.23 -9.87 -11.42
C LEU A 185 0.28 -11.06 -12.23
N SER A 186 0.72 -10.83 -13.48
CA SER A 186 1.13 -11.91 -14.38
C SER A 186 2.64 -11.99 -14.60
N GLY A 187 3.07 -13.02 -15.37
CA GLY A 187 4.47 -13.28 -15.72
C GLY A 187 5.24 -14.09 -14.69
N ASP A 188 6.51 -14.37 -14.99
CA ASP A 188 7.38 -15.19 -14.14
C ASP A 188 7.78 -14.50 -12.83
N HIS A 189 7.65 -13.19 -12.78
CA HIS A 189 8.00 -12.35 -11.63
C HIS A 189 6.94 -11.26 -11.41
N PRO A 190 5.74 -11.62 -10.91
CA PRO A 190 4.70 -10.64 -10.64
C PRO A 190 5.18 -9.58 -9.65
N VAL A 191 4.65 -8.38 -9.76
CA VAL A 191 4.97 -7.28 -8.84
C VAL A 191 4.25 -7.48 -7.52
N PHE A 192 2.97 -7.84 -7.58
CA PHE A 192 2.17 -8.16 -6.39
C PHE A 192 2.31 -9.65 -6.06
N VAL A 193 2.77 -9.95 -4.85
CA VAL A 193 3.06 -11.30 -4.34
C VAL A 193 2.32 -11.60 -3.04
#